data_18eef05c6ebe2c5998d8abbf64df018b
#
_entry.id   18eef05c6ebe2c5998d8abbf64df018b
#
_cell.length_a   1.000
_cell.length_b   1.000
_cell.length_c   1.000
_cell.angle_alpha   90.00
_cell.angle_beta   90.00
_cell.angle_gamma   90.00
#
_symmetry.space_group_name_H-M   'P 1'
#
loop_
_entity.id
_entity.type
_entity.pdbx_description
1 polymer ?
#
loop_
_entity_poly.entity_id
_entity_poly.type
_entity_poly.pdbx_seq_one_letter_code
_entity_poly.pdbx_strand_id
1 'polypeptide(L)'
;MSEQSAEIKKLLISDLWKMKDEGKKITMITAYSYPQGLIVDEAGIDIILVGDSLGMVELGYRDTVPVTMDEMLSHTKAVVRAVKRAHIVGDMPFMSYQISAQEAVYNAGRFLQESGMDAVKLEGGRERLEAIQT
;
A
#
# COMPACT_ATOMS: atom_id res chain seq x y z
N MET A 1 -8.27 -17.90 -34.25
CA MET A 1 -8.01 -16.47 -34.06
C MET A 1 -7.58 -16.32 -32.63
N SER A 2 -6.27 -16.13 -32.37
CA SER A 2 -5.73 -15.94 -31.06
C SER A 2 -6.06 -14.52 -30.59
N GLU A 3 -6.94 -14.38 -29.61
CA GLU A 3 -7.05 -13.15 -28.84
C GLU A 3 -5.70 -12.92 -28.15
N GLN A 4 -4.93 -11.94 -28.62
CA GLN A 4 -3.82 -11.43 -27.90
C GLN A 4 -4.41 -10.78 -26.62
N SER A 5 -4.31 -11.47 -25.50
CA SER A 5 -4.57 -10.86 -24.19
C SER A 5 -3.62 -9.67 -24.06
N ALA A 6 -4.18 -8.46 -24.08
CA ALA A 6 -3.39 -7.25 -23.85
C ALA A 6 -2.65 -7.45 -22.52
N GLU A 7 -1.32 -7.34 -22.55
CA GLU A 7 -0.49 -7.48 -21.36
C GLU A 7 -0.91 -6.41 -20.34
N ILE A 8 -1.34 -6.83 -19.14
CA ILE A 8 -1.78 -5.92 -18.09
C ILE A 8 -0.56 -5.16 -17.58
N LYS A 9 -0.51 -3.85 -17.85
CA LYS A 9 0.58 -2.99 -17.43
C LYS A 9 0.38 -2.53 -15.98
N LYS A 10 1.38 -2.77 -15.13
CA LYS A 10 1.45 -2.25 -13.76
C LYS A 10 1.51 -0.71 -13.77
N LEU A 11 0.72 -0.06 -12.91
CA LEU A 11 0.78 1.38 -12.69
C LEU A 11 1.98 1.74 -11.80
N LEU A 12 2.88 2.55 -12.35
CA LEU A 12 4.03 3.09 -11.65
C LEU A 12 3.73 4.50 -11.12
N ILE A 13 4.54 4.99 -10.20
CA ILE A 13 4.42 6.35 -9.66
C ILE A 13 4.46 7.42 -10.78
N SER A 14 5.24 7.20 -11.83
CA SER A 14 5.30 8.07 -13.01
C SER A 14 3.99 8.14 -13.77
N ASP A 15 3.24 7.04 -13.84
CA ASP A 15 1.92 7.01 -14.48
C ASP A 15 0.91 7.83 -13.65
N LEU A 16 0.98 7.74 -12.30
CA LEU A 16 0.14 8.54 -11.40
C LEU A 16 0.45 10.04 -11.52
N TRP A 17 1.71 10.42 -11.61
CA TRP A 17 2.10 11.83 -11.86
C TRP A 17 1.55 12.33 -13.18
N LYS A 18 1.66 11.55 -14.25
CA LYS A 18 1.08 11.88 -15.54
C LYS A 18 -0.43 12.07 -15.48
N MET A 19 -1.15 11.18 -14.76
CA MET A 19 -2.59 11.33 -14.55
C MET A 19 -2.92 12.66 -13.85
N LYS A 20 -2.15 13.02 -12.82
CA LYS A 20 -2.31 14.31 -12.12
C LYS A 20 -2.09 15.51 -13.05
N ASP A 21 -1.02 15.49 -13.83
CA ASP A 21 -0.70 16.59 -14.77
C ASP A 21 -1.76 16.73 -15.87
N GLU A 22 -2.37 15.63 -16.30
CA GLU A 22 -3.47 15.59 -17.26
C GLU A 22 -4.83 15.93 -16.63
N GLY A 23 -4.90 16.19 -15.32
CA GLY A 23 -6.15 16.47 -14.59
C GLY A 23 -7.08 15.27 -14.45
N LYS A 24 -6.58 14.05 -14.65
CA LYS A 24 -7.33 12.80 -14.42
C LYS A 24 -7.46 12.52 -12.94
N LYS A 25 -8.65 12.11 -12.52
CA LYS A 25 -8.87 11.67 -11.14
C LYS A 25 -8.18 10.34 -10.91
N ILE A 26 -7.49 10.22 -9.78
CA ILE A 26 -6.85 8.99 -9.31
C ILE A 26 -7.76 8.38 -8.26
N THR A 27 -8.12 7.12 -8.46
CA THR A 27 -8.97 6.36 -7.54
C THR A 27 -8.12 5.58 -6.55
N MET A 28 -8.53 5.53 -5.28
CA MET A 28 -7.87 4.77 -4.24
C MET A 28 -8.91 4.10 -3.34
N ILE A 29 -8.69 2.82 -3.02
CA ILE A 29 -9.54 2.05 -2.10
C ILE A 29 -8.68 1.08 -1.28
N THR A 30 -9.17 0.73 -0.08
CA THR A 30 -8.50 -0.25 0.78
C THR A 30 -8.81 -1.69 0.36
N ALA A 31 -7.81 -2.58 0.51
CA ALA A 31 -7.97 -4.03 0.45
C ALA A 31 -7.03 -4.68 1.46
N TYR A 32 -7.49 -5.73 2.16
CA TYR A 32 -6.77 -6.35 3.25
C TYR A 32 -6.41 -7.82 3.01
N SER A 33 -6.93 -8.42 1.94
CA SER A 33 -6.78 -9.84 1.66
C SER A 33 -6.59 -10.12 0.16
N TYR A 34 -6.16 -11.34 -0.17
CA TYR A 34 -6.01 -11.77 -1.56
C TYR A 34 -7.30 -11.59 -2.39
N PRO A 35 -8.49 -12.08 -1.97
CA PRO A 35 -9.70 -11.92 -2.76
C PRO A 35 -10.15 -10.46 -2.91
N GLN A 36 -9.98 -9.63 -1.87
CA GLN A 36 -10.28 -8.20 -1.97
C GLN A 36 -9.34 -7.52 -2.97
N GLY A 37 -8.03 -7.78 -2.89
CA GLY A 37 -7.05 -7.25 -3.85
C GLY A 37 -7.38 -7.62 -5.29
N LEU A 38 -7.78 -8.87 -5.53
CA LEU A 38 -8.18 -9.34 -6.85
C LEU A 38 -9.38 -8.57 -7.40
N ILE A 39 -10.46 -8.47 -6.62
CA ILE A 39 -11.69 -7.78 -7.02
C ILE A 39 -11.44 -6.29 -7.30
N VAL A 40 -10.66 -5.64 -6.43
CA VAL A 40 -10.36 -4.20 -6.56
C VAL A 40 -9.48 -3.92 -7.78
N ASP A 41 -8.49 -4.76 -8.05
CA ASP A 41 -7.62 -4.64 -9.23
C ASP A 41 -8.40 -4.86 -10.54
N GLU A 42 -9.27 -5.88 -10.57
CA GLU A 42 -10.15 -6.16 -11.71
C GLU A 42 -11.18 -5.03 -11.96
N ALA A 43 -11.60 -4.33 -10.91
CA ALA A 43 -12.46 -3.15 -11.02
C ALA A 43 -11.75 -1.92 -11.61
N GLY A 44 -10.43 -1.97 -11.81
CA GLY A 44 -9.65 -0.91 -12.45
C GLY A 44 -9.29 0.25 -11.53
N ILE A 45 -9.30 0.06 -10.22
CA ILE A 45 -8.84 1.07 -9.23
C ILE A 45 -7.34 1.33 -9.42
N ASP A 46 -6.93 2.60 -9.30
CA ASP A 46 -5.55 3.01 -9.60
C ASP A 46 -4.59 2.73 -8.46
N ILE A 47 -5.03 2.94 -7.20
CA ILE A 47 -4.22 2.70 -6.00
C ILE A 47 -4.97 1.79 -5.05
N ILE A 48 -4.30 0.77 -4.55
CA ILE A 48 -4.79 -0.09 -3.47
C ILE A 48 -4.00 0.21 -2.21
N LEU A 49 -4.71 0.59 -1.14
CA LEU A 49 -4.12 0.80 0.18
C LEU A 49 -4.33 -0.45 1.05
N VAL A 50 -3.24 -1.02 1.53
CA VAL A 50 -3.31 -1.95 2.65
C VAL A 50 -3.19 -1.13 3.93
N GLY A 51 -4.35 -0.73 4.46
CA GLY A 51 -4.44 0.16 5.62
C GLY A 51 -4.25 -0.58 6.94
N ASP A 52 -3.70 0.08 7.95
CA ASP A 52 -3.62 -0.44 9.33
C ASP A 52 -5.01 -0.61 9.96
N SER A 53 -6.04 0.00 9.38
CA SER A 53 -7.45 -0.28 9.67
C SER A 53 -7.84 -1.76 9.55
N LEU A 54 -6.98 -2.59 8.90
CA LEU A 54 -7.13 -4.05 8.94
C LEU A 54 -7.25 -4.60 10.37
N GLY A 55 -6.60 -3.94 11.34
CA GLY A 55 -6.71 -4.30 12.75
C GLY A 55 -8.16 -4.28 13.24
N MET A 56 -8.91 -3.27 12.86
CA MET A 56 -10.32 -3.14 13.23
C MET A 56 -11.24 -3.99 12.35
N VAL A 57 -11.00 -4.00 11.04
CA VAL A 57 -11.91 -4.60 10.05
C VAL A 57 -11.74 -6.11 9.97
N GLU A 58 -10.51 -6.59 10.00
CA GLU A 58 -10.18 -8.02 9.79
C GLU A 58 -9.81 -8.75 11.10
N LEU A 59 -9.12 -8.06 12.02
CA LEU A 59 -8.59 -8.68 13.24
C LEU A 59 -9.49 -8.42 14.48
N GLY A 60 -10.45 -7.50 14.39
CA GLY A 60 -11.40 -7.21 15.48
C GLY A 60 -10.79 -6.39 16.63
N TYR A 61 -9.69 -5.68 16.40
CA TYR A 61 -9.12 -4.75 17.38
C TYR A 61 -10.03 -3.53 17.58
N ARG A 62 -9.96 -2.90 18.74
CA ARG A 62 -10.76 -1.70 19.05
C ARG A 62 -10.29 -0.46 18.27
N ASP A 63 -8.99 -0.42 17.94
CA ASP A 63 -8.34 0.65 17.20
C ASP A 63 -7.12 0.09 16.45
N THR A 64 -6.34 0.94 15.79
CA THR A 64 -5.18 0.53 14.98
C THR A 64 -3.88 0.41 15.78
N VAL A 65 -3.84 0.87 17.03
CA VAL A 65 -2.62 0.90 17.87
C VAL A 65 -1.98 -0.48 18.06
N PRO A 66 -2.74 -1.58 18.25
CA PRO A 66 -2.15 -2.91 18.43
C PRO A 66 -1.56 -3.53 17.15
N VAL A 67 -1.84 -2.98 15.96
CA VAL A 67 -1.41 -3.57 14.70
C VAL A 67 0.11 -3.57 14.60
N THR A 68 0.69 -4.75 14.38
CA THR A 68 2.13 -4.95 14.27
C THR A 68 2.63 -4.86 12.83
N MET A 69 3.94 -4.63 12.67
CA MET A 69 4.59 -4.72 11.34
C MET A 69 4.38 -6.08 10.69
N ASP A 70 4.42 -7.16 11.46
CA ASP A 70 4.29 -8.52 10.92
C ASP A 70 2.87 -8.81 10.43
N GLU A 71 1.84 -8.31 11.12
CA GLU A 71 0.45 -8.36 10.64
C GLU A 71 0.29 -7.57 9.34
N MET A 72 0.81 -6.34 9.28
CA MET A 72 0.79 -5.54 8.06
C MET A 72 1.48 -6.26 6.90
N LEU A 73 2.66 -6.80 7.12
CA LEU A 73 3.41 -7.54 6.10
C LEU A 73 2.67 -8.79 5.63
N SER A 74 2.01 -9.52 6.55
CA SER A 74 1.22 -10.71 6.20
C SER A 74 0.08 -10.36 5.25
N HIS A 75 -0.71 -9.34 5.57
CA HIS A 75 -1.82 -8.88 4.75
C HIS A 75 -1.34 -8.28 3.44
N THR A 76 -0.27 -7.46 3.46
CA THR A 76 0.30 -6.85 2.26
C THR A 76 0.80 -7.89 1.27
N LYS A 77 1.52 -8.92 1.73
CA LYS A 77 1.96 -10.04 0.88
C LYS A 77 0.78 -10.72 0.17
N ALA A 78 -0.35 -10.86 0.84
CA ALA A 78 -1.56 -11.45 0.24
C ALA A 78 -2.14 -10.56 -0.86
N VAL A 79 -2.25 -9.26 -0.62
CA VAL A 79 -2.76 -8.28 -1.60
C VAL A 79 -1.82 -8.18 -2.80
N VAL A 80 -0.50 -8.08 -2.57
CA VAL A 80 0.51 -7.99 -3.65
C VAL A 80 0.43 -9.19 -4.60
N ARG A 81 0.20 -10.40 -4.09
CA ARG A 81 0.02 -11.59 -4.95
C ARG A 81 -1.22 -11.55 -5.83
N ALA A 82 -2.25 -10.81 -5.41
CA ALA A 82 -3.51 -10.69 -6.14
C ALA A 82 -3.47 -9.64 -7.24
N VAL A 83 -2.73 -8.56 -7.02
CA VAL A 83 -2.79 -7.32 -7.82
C VAL A 83 -1.79 -7.37 -8.96
N LYS A 84 -2.26 -7.06 -10.18
CA LYS A 84 -1.44 -7.05 -11.40
C LYS A 84 -1.24 -5.64 -11.93
N ARG A 85 -2.24 -4.77 -11.79
CA ARG A 85 -2.25 -3.43 -12.38
C ARG A 85 -2.06 -2.31 -11.35
N ALA A 86 -2.86 -2.26 -10.30
CA ALA A 86 -2.92 -1.14 -9.38
C ALA A 86 -1.59 -0.88 -8.65
N HIS A 87 -1.30 0.38 -8.36
CA HIS A 87 -0.19 0.78 -7.48
C HIS A 87 -0.53 0.45 -6.02
N ILE A 88 0.33 -0.26 -5.32
CA ILE A 88 0.04 -0.77 -3.97
C ILE A 88 0.79 0.05 -2.93
N VAL A 89 0.05 0.58 -1.97
CA VAL A 89 0.57 1.37 -0.85
C VAL A 89 0.26 0.64 0.46
N GLY A 90 1.23 0.54 1.36
CA GLY A 90 1.02 -0.03 2.69
C GLY A 90 1.15 1.00 3.79
N ASP A 91 0.24 0.96 4.76
CA ASP A 91 0.35 1.78 5.94
C ASP A 91 1.45 1.28 6.86
N MET A 92 2.31 2.19 7.27
CA MET A 92 3.24 1.94 8.36
C MET A 92 2.46 2.01 9.68
N PRO A 93 2.40 0.90 10.46
CA PRO A 93 1.60 0.87 11.68
C PRO A 93 2.20 1.74 12.79
N PHE A 94 1.38 1.99 13.82
CA PHE A 94 1.80 2.75 14.99
C PHE A 94 3.13 2.22 15.56
N MET A 95 4.02 3.12 15.95
CA MET A 95 5.38 2.87 16.46
C MET A 95 6.39 2.32 15.45
N SER A 96 6.04 2.14 14.19
CA SER A 96 7.01 1.70 13.17
C SER A 96 7.84 2.82 12.57
N TYR A 97 7.47 4.10 12.82
CA TYR A 97 8.15 5.28 12.27
C TYR A 97 8.26 6.45 13.25
N GLN A 98 7.74 6.31 14.48
CA GLN A 98 7.72 7.39 15.47
C GLN A 98 9.00 7.45 16.33
N ILE A 99 9.73 6.35 16.45
CA ILE A 99 10.88 6.23 17.36
C ILE A 99 12.09 6.98 16.79
N SER A 100 12.42 6.74 15.52
CA SER A 100 13.54 7.40 14.83
C SER A 100 13.37 7.35 13.31
N ALA A 101 14.04 8.26 12.59
CA ALA A 101 14.09 8.23 11.13
C ALA A 101 14.71 6.94 10.60
N GLN A 102 15.76 6.43 11.25
CA GLN A 102 16.44 5.18 10.88
C GLN A 102 15.48 3.98 10.99
N GLU A 103 14.68 3.92 12.05
CA GLU A 103 13.69 2.86 12.20
C GLU A 103 12.55 2.99 11.19
N ALA A 104 12.12 4.20 10.88
CA ALA A 104 11.15 4.44 9.82
C ALA A 104 11.65 3.92 8.47
N VAL A 105 12.89 4.22 8.09
CA VAL A 105 13.51 3.71 6.85
C VAL A 105 13.64 2.18 6.87
N TYR A 106 14.06 1.61 7.98
CA TYR A 106 14.18 0.15 8.12
C TYR A 106 12.82 -0.54 7.93
N ASN A 107 11.77 -0.06 8.59
CA ASN A 107 10.43 -0.63 8.48
C ASN A 107 9.80 -0.37 7.11
N ALA A 108 10.00 0.79 6.50
CA ALA A 108 9.61 1.05 5.12
C ALA A 108 10.31 0.09 4.14
N GLY A 109 11.61 -0.14 4.33
CA GLY A 109 12.39 -1.11 3.56
C GLY A 109 11.86 -2.54 3.67
N ARG A 110 11.40 -2.95 4.84
CA ARG A 110 10.73 -4.27 5.03
C ARG A 110 9.49 -4.41 4.14
N PHE A 111 8.67 -3.39 4.05
CA PHE A 111 7.50 -3.42 3.17
C PHE A 111 7.89 -3.65 1.71
N LEU A 112 8.87 -2.91 1.21
CA LEU A 112 9.31 -3.06 -0.18
C LEU A 112 9.99 -4.41 -0.42
N GLN A 113 10.89 -4.80 0.47
CA GLN A 113 11.71 -6.01 0.31
C GLN A 113 10.93 -7.29 0.55
N GLU A 114 10.14 -7.35 1.63
CA GLU A 114 9.46 -8.58 2.05
C GLU A 114 8.12 -8.80 1.36
N SER A 115 7.39 -7.73 1.01
CA SER A 115 6.07 -7.86 0.39
C SER A 115 6.04 -7.53 -1.10
N GLY A 116 7.00 -6.74 -1.58
CA GLY A 116 7.05 -6.31 -2.99
C GLY A 116 6.01 -5.25 -3.34
N MET A 117 5.51 -4.49 -2.37
CA MET A 117 4.64 -3.34 -2.63
C MET A 117 5.41 -2.17 -3.26
N ASP A 118 4.66 -1.19 -3.74
CA ASP A 118 5.22 -0.09 -4.52
C ASP A 118 5.59 1.14 -3.67
N ALA A 119 4.87 1.38 -2.56
CA ALA A 119 5.07 2.54 -1.69
C ALA A 119 4.57 2.30 -0.27
N VAL A 120 4.98 3.15 0.66
CA VAL A 120 4.48 3.17 2.05
C VAL A 120 3.79 4.50 2.34
N LYS A 121 2.85 4.49 3.29
CA LYS A 121 2.22 5.69 3.83
C LYS A 121 2.57 5.82 5.31
N LEU A 122 2.97 7.03 5.72
CA LEU A 122 3.13 7.45 7.11
C LEU A 122 2.05 8.46 7.45
N GLU A 123 1.64 8.50 8.70
CA GLU A 123 0.80 9.57 9.23
C GLU A 123 1.63 10.66 9.89
N GLY A 124 1.12 11.88 9.85
CA GLY A 124 1.72 13.07 10.43
C GLY A 124 2.02 14.14 9.38
N GLY A 125 2.61 15.21 9.83
CA GLY A 125 2.97 16.36 9.02
C GLY A 125 4.40 16.78 9.32
N ARG A 126 4.59 18.04 9.74
CA ARG A 126 5.93 18.63 9.99
C ARG A 126 6.76 17.86 10.99
N GLU A 127 6.15 17.26 11.98
CA GLU A 127 6.81 16.45 13.02
C GLU A 127 7.40 15.14 12.49
N ARG A 128 7.11 14.77 11.25
CA ARG A 128 7.63 13.57 10.57
C ARG A 128 8.54 13.87 9.39
N LEU A 129 8.90 15.15 9.17
CA LEU A 129 9.73 15.55 8.02
C LEU A 129 11.06 14.83 7.96
N GLU A 130 11.73 14.63 9.09
CA GLU A 130 12.99 13.90 9.14
C GLU A 130 12.82 12.46 8.60
N ALA A 131 11.81 11.74 9.09
CA ALA A 131 11.52 10.38 8.63
C ALA A 131 11.15 10.31 7.14
N ILE A 132 10.49 11.36 6.61
CA ILE A 132 10.06 11.41 5.21
C ILE A 132 11.24 11.74 4.27
N GLN A 133 12.21 12.53 4.73
CA GLN A 133 13.34 12.99 3.93
C GLN A 133 14.54 12.05 3.94
N THR A 134 14.58 11.09 4.87
CA THR A 134 15.67 10.11 4.98
C THR A 134 15.51 8.97 3.99
#